data_104f4f113a36e6dceeb7467d0e7f76f6
#
_entry.id   104f4f113a36e6dceeb7467d0e7f76f6
#
_cell.length_a   1.000
_cell.length_b   1.000
_cell.length_c   1.000
_cell.angle_alpha   90.00
_cell.angle_beta   90.00
_cell.angle_gamma   90.00
#
_symmetry.space_group_name_H-M   'P 1'
#
loop_
_entity.id
_entity.type
_entity.pdbx_description
1 polymer ?
#
loop_
_entity_poly.entity_id
_entity_poly.type
_entity_poly.pdbx_seq_one_letter_code
_entity_poly.pdbx_strand_id
1 'polypeptide(L)'
;TQGEVKGDEVACPFHDWRWAGDGKCTSIPYARRVPLRARTQRYETAINQGLLLIWHDPEGSAADHSLLPPEIEGITDPDVYTDWTWSTLDVPTANCREIVDNVVDMAHFFYIHFAFPTMFRNVFEGTTATQFMESTGRPDKAEQGYGDENLVLKSEASYFGPAYMINWINNEYKGFNTEVVLINCHIPTSETSFTLQFGLKVLKPQGTDEKTTKYIGEKYTEMFAEGFMQDVAIWRNKAPVQNPLLCEEDGPVYQLRRWYDQFYVDVADIAPEMQERFEFEVDTTKANEYWRAEVADNLAKKAAEDEAATSLANKAPA
;
A
#
# COMPACT_ATOMS: atom_id res chain seq x y z
N THR A 1 -7.73 8.22 23.91
CA THR A 1 -6.38 8.77 24.18
C THR A 1 -6.14 8.78 25.66
N GLN A 2 -4.96 8.36 26.13
CA GLN A 2 -4.54 8.37 27.55
C GLN A 2 -5.31 7.42 28.49
N GLY A 3 -6.12 6.50 27.98
CA GLY A 3 -6.69 5.42 28.80
C GLY A 3 -5.61 4.44 29.23
N GLU A 4 -5.85 3.76 30.37
CA GLU A 4 -4.94 2.74 30.90
C GLU A 4 -5.61 1.38 30.91
N VAL A 5 -4.84 0.33 30.65
CA VAL A 5 -5.28 -1.05 30.86
C VAL A 5 -5.00 -1.41 32.33
N LYS A 6 -6.02 -1.83 33.07
CA LYS A 6 -5.96 -2.24 34.47
C LYS A 6 -6.51 -3.65 34.64
N GLY A 7 -5.63 -4.64 34.59
CA GLY A 7 -6.03 -6.04 34.49
C GLY A 7 -6.70 -6.31 33.13
N ASP A 8 -7.91 -6.86 33.15
CA ASP A 8 -8.70 -7.13 31.92
C ASP A 8 -9.67 -5.97 31.57
N GLU A 9 -9.45 -4.77 32.13
CA GLU A 9 -10.30 -3.61 31.98
C GLU A 9 -9.57 -2.43 31.36
N VAL A 10 -10.31 -1.54 30.68
CA VAL A 10 -9.82 -0.24 30.23
C VAL A 10 -10.36 0.85 31.14
N ALA A 11 -9.47 1.65 31.73
CA ALA A 11 -9.81 2.79 32.56
C ALA A 11 -9.84 4.08 31.71
N CYS A 12 -10.97 4.80 31.79
CA CYS A 12 -11.11 6.10 31.15
C CYS A 12 -10.25 7.15 31.90
N PRO A 13 -9.39 7.92 31.19
CA PRO A 13 -8.48 8.87 31.85
C PRO A 13 -9.20 10.07 32.47
N PHE A 14 -10.48 10.29 32.13
CA PHE A 14 -11.23 11.46 32.59
C PHE A 14 -11.76 11.28 34.02
N HIS A 15 -12.38 10.09 34.32
CA HIS A 15 -12.99 9.84 35.64
C HIS A 15 -12.71 8.43 36.19
N ASP A 16 -11.76 7.70 35.61
CA ASP A 16 -11.39 6.31 35.97
C ASP A 16 -12.58 5.31 35.93
N TRP A 17 -13.57 5.57 35.07
CA TRP A 17 -14.58 4.56 34.81
C TRP A 17 -13.92 3.38 34.12
N ARG A 18 -14.17 2.17 34.61
CA ARG A 18 -13.56 0.95 34.08
C ARG A 18 -14.53 0.14 33.28
N TRP A 19 -14.06 -0.36 32.16
CA TRP A 19 -14.86 -1.06 31.16
C TRP A 19 -14.24 -2.40 30.86
N ALA A 20 -15.03 -3.48 31.02
CA ALA A 20 -14.63 -4.83 30.64
C ALA A 20 -14.71 -5.04 29.13
N GLY A 21 -14.09 -6.11 28.62
CA GLY A 21 -14.10 -6.47 27.20
C GLY A 21 -15.48 -6.75 26.62
N ASP A 22 -16.52 -6.98 27.44
CA ASP A 22 -17.93 -7.12 27.01
C ASP A 22 -18.66 -5.76 26.90
N GLY A 23 -17.94 -4.66 27.10
CA GLY A 23 -18.48 -3.29 27.02
C GLY A 23 -19.25 -2.83 28.27
N LYS A 24 -19.30 -3.62 29.33
CA LYS A 24 -19.92 -3.19 30.59
C LYS A 24 -18.97 -2.34 31.40
N CYS A 25 -19.51 -1.26 32.02
CA CYS A 25 -18.81 -0.58 33.07
C CYS A 25 -18.82 -1.43 34.33
N THR A 26 -17.65 -1.74 34.84
CA THR A 26 -17.43 -2.62 36.00
C THR A 26 -17.18 -1.83 37.28
N SER A 27 -16.61 -0.62 37.16
CA SER A 27 -16.24 0.19 38.31
C SER A 27 -16.33 1.69 38.00
N ILE A 28 -16.85 2.42 38.96
CA ILE A 28 -16.83 3.90 39.01
C ILE A 28 -16.31 4.26 40.42
N PRO A 29 -15.05 4.74 40.59
CA PRO A 29 -14.39 4.83 41.87
C PRO A 29 -15.13 5.66 42.93
N TYR A 30 -15.87 6.66 42.52
CA TYR A 30 -16.60 7.58 43.38
C TYR A 30 -18.10 7.27 43.52
N ALA A 31 -18.60 6.22 42.86
CA ALA A 31 -20.02 5.87 42.88
C ALA A 31 -20.28 4.72 43.85
N ARG A 32 -21.42 4.76 44.52
CA ARG A 32 -21.89 3.66 45.38
C ARG A 32 -22.23 2.40 44.59
N ARG A 33 -22.61 2.56 43.33
CA ARG A 33 -22.97 1.47 42.43
C ARG A 33 -22.81 1.92 40.99
N VAL A 34 -22.44 0.99 40.11
CA VAL A 34 -22.45 1.22 38.67
C VAL A 34 -23.90 1.17 38.12
N PRO A 35 -24.33 2.16 37.32
CA PRO A 35 -25.64 2.12 36.68
C PRO A 35 -25.76 0.92 35.73
N LEU A 36 -26.91 0.22 35.76
CA LEU A 36 -27.10 -0.98 34.90
C LEU A 36 -27.01 -0.69 33.39
N ARG A 37 -27.25 0.57 32.98
CA ARG A 37 -27.18 1.02 31.60
C ARG A 37 -25.78 1.53 31.19
N ALA A 38 -24.81 1.50 32.12
CA ALA A 38 -23.44 1.91 31.81
C ALA A 38 -22.76 0.86 30.93
N ARG A 39 -22.95 1.01 29.61
CA ARG A 39 -22.39 0.17 28.58
C ARG A 39 -21.81 1.04 27.46
N THR A 40 -20.71 0.59 26.89
CA THR A 40 -20.16 1.11 25.62
C THR A 40 -20.39 0.13 24.50
N GLN A 41 -20.34 0.59 23.27
CA GLN A 41 -20.37 -0.26 22.10
C GLN A 41 -19.12 -1.14 22.09
N ARG A 42 -19.30 -2.42 21.79
CA ARG A 42 -18.22 -3.38 21.55
C ARG A 42 -18.11 -3.62 20.05
N TYR A 43 -16.89 -3.70 19.59
CA TYR A 43 -16.57 -4.15 18.25
C TYR A 43 -15.85 -5.49 18.33
N GLU A 44 -16.11 -6.38 17.38
CA GLU A 44 -15.30 -7.56 17.22
C GLU A 44 -13.95 -7.19 16.63
N THR A 45 -12.90 -7.88 17.07
CA THR A 45 -11.52 -7.58 16.66
C THR A 45 -10.81 -8.86 16.27
N ALA A 46 -9.86 -8.73 15.34
CA ALA A 46 -8.94 -9.78 14.97
C ALA A 46 -7.51 -9.22 14.88
N ILE A 47 -6.52 -10.07 15.00
CA ILE A 47 -5.13 -9.71 14.74
C ILE A 47 -4.72 -10.44 13.45
N ASN A 48 -4.20 -9.67 12.49
CA ASN A 48 -3.64 -10.20 11.26
C ASN A 48 -2.30 -9.50 10.99
N GLN A 49 -1.23 -10.26 10.83
CA GLN A 49 0.13 -9.76 10.60
C GLN A 49 0.62 -8.70 11.61
N GLY A 50 0.15 -8.76 12.85
CA GLY A 50 0.47 -7.79 13.91
C GLY A 50 -0.39 -6.52 13.90
N LEU A 51 -1.32 -6.36 12.97
CA LEU A 51 -2.30 -5.29 12.93
C LEU A 51 -3.57 -5.69 13.69
N LEU A 52 -4.11 -4.75 14.46
CA LEU A 52 -5.43 -4.87 15.08
C LEU A 52 -6.50 -4.47 14.06
N LEU A 53 -7.29 -5.43 13.62
CA LEU A 53 -8.44 -5.22 12.76
C LEU A 53 -9.71 -5.10 13.62
N ILE A 54 -10.62 -4.22 13.22
CA ILE A 54 -11.89 -3.98 13.87
C ILE A 54 -13.01 -4.20 12.86
N TRP A 55 -13.95 -5.06 13.19
CA TRP A 55 -15.15 -5.23 12.38
C TRP A 55 -16.09 -4.05 12.60
N HIS A 56 -16.42 -3.36 11.51
CA HIS A 56 -17.42 -2.29 11.48
C HIS A 56 -18.38 -2.53 10.33
N ASP A 57 -19.64 -2.73 10.67
CA ASP A 57 -20.74 -2.82 9.72
C ASP A 57 -21.87 -1.87 10.16
N PRO A 58 -22.25 -0.88 9.34
CA PRO A 58 -23.33 0.05 9.65
C PRO A 58 -24.69 -0.65 9.83
N GLU A 59 -24.91 -1.79 9.17
CA GLU A 59 -26.14 -2.59 9.28
C GLU A 59 -26.15 -3.44 10.57
N GLY A 60 -25.02 -3.56 11.28
CA GLY A 60 -24.88 -4.26 12.55
C GLY A 60 -24.81 -5.76 12.44
N SER A 61 -24.41 -6.32 11.30
CA SER A 61 -24.20 -7.74 11.14
C SER A 61 -22.99 -8.23 11.94
N ALA A 62 -22.99 -9.53 12.26
CA ALA A 62 -21.88 -10.18 12.93
C ALA A 62 -20.63 -10.17 12.04
N ALA A 63 -19.46 -10.19 12.66
CA ALA A 63 -18.19 -10.26 11.92
C ALA A 63 -18.12 -11.53 11.08
N ASP A 64 -17.83 -11.36 9.80
CA ASP A 64 -17.55 -12.45 8.88
C ASP A 64 -16.04 -12.69 8.81
N HIS A 65 -15.56 -13.70 9.52
CA HIS A 65 -14.15 -14.06 9.55
C HIS A 65 -13.61 -14.59 8.22
N SER A 66 -14.47 -14.95 7.25
CA SER A 66 -14.02 -15.35 5.91
C SER A 66 -13.48 -14.18 5.09
N LEU A 67 -13.79 -12.94 5.49
CA LEU A 67 -13.30 -11.71 4.88
C LEU A 67 -11.94 -11.24 5.45
N LEU A 68 -11.38 -11.94 6.44
CA LEU A 68 -10.05 -11.62 6.92
C LEU A 68 -9.01 -11.78 5.81
N PRO A 69 -8.02 -10.86 5.72
CA PRO A 69 -6.89 -11.06 4.82
C PRO A 69 -6.19 -12.39 5.10
N PRO A 70 -5.63 -13.05 4.09
CA PRO A 70 -5.00 -14.35 4.26
C PRO A 70 -3.78 -14.29 5.18
N GLU A 71 -3.52 -15.39 5.89
CA GLU A 71 -2.24 -15.59 6.56
C GLU A 71 -1.14 -15.75 5.51
N ILE A 72 0.01 -15.15 5.75
CA ILE A 72 1.17 -15.27 4.86
C ILE A 72 2.08 -16.34 5.42
N GLU A 73 2.18 -17.46 4.70
CA GLU A 73 2.97 -18.62 5.13
C GLU A 73 4.46 -18.23 5.31
N GLY A 74 5.06 -18.67 6.42
CA GLY A 74 6.48 -18.45 6.72
C GLY A 74 6.85 -17.02 7.13
N ILE A 75 5.95 -16.03 7.02
CA ILE A 75 6.25 -14.63 7.32
C ILE A 75 6.64 -14.38 8.79
N THR A 76 6.22 -15.25 9.68
CA THR A 76 6.53 -15.17 11.12
C THR A 76 7.84 -15.84 11.49
N ASP A 77 8.49 -16.56 10.56
CA ASP A 77 9.77 -17.22 10.82
C ASP A 77 10.87 -16.16 10.96
N PRO A 78 11.45 -15.99 12.18
CA PRO A 78 12.47 -14.98 12.42
C PRO A 78 13.81 -15.32 11.78
N ASP A 79 14.02 -16.53 11.29
CA ASP A 79 15.25 -16.93 10.59
C ASP A 79 15.17 -16.61 9.08
N VAL A 80 13.94 -16.43 8.57
CA VAL A 80 13.68 -16.21 7.14
C VAL A 80 13.47 -14.74 6.81
N TYR A 81 12.66 -14.03 7.59
CA TYR A 81 12.31 -12.63 7.34
C TYR A 81 12.80 -11.69 8.45
N THR A 82 12.98 -10.41 8.09
CA THR A 82 13.20 -9.33 9.07
C THR A 82 11.95 -9.21 9.96
N ASP A 83 12.07 -8.50 11.07
CA ASP A 83 10.88 -8.05 11.81
C ASP A 83 10.06 -7.06 10.99
N TRP A 84 8.76 -6.94 11.30
CA TRP A 84 7.94 -5.90 10.71
C TRP A 84 8.50 -4.52 11.04
N THR A 85 8.71 -3.71 10.03
CA THR A 85 9.03 -2.29 10.18
C THR A 85 7.83 -1.49 9.70
N TRP A 86 7.18 -0.78 10.63
CA TRP A 86 5.95 -0.03 10.36
C TRP A 86 6.20 1.47 10.24
N SER A 87 5.44 2.11 9.35
CA SER A 87 5.40 3.56 9.18
C SER A 87 3.97 4.03 8.93
N THR A 88 3.75 5.32 9.14
CA THR A 88 2.43 5.94 8.99
C THR A 88 2.58 7.29 8.29
N LEU A 89 1.73 7.55 7.30
CA LEU A 89 1.66 8.81 6.57
C LEU A 89 0.25 9.38 6.67
N ASP A 90 0.14 10.64 7.07
CA ASP A 90 -1.12 11.37 6.97
C ASP A 90 -1.22 12.00 5.57
N VAL A 91 -2.32 11.71 4.88
CA VAL A 91 -2.61 12.20 3.54
C VAL A 91 -3.79 13.16 3.61
N PRO A 92 -3.55 14.44 3.85
CA PRO A 92 -4.59 15.46 3.80
C PRO A 92 -4.92 15.81 2.35
N THR A 93 -6.16 16.21 2.10
CA THR A 93 -6.63 16.72 0.79
C THR A 93 -6.70 15.69 -0.34
N ALA A 94 -6.75 14.39 -0.03
CA ALA A 94 -7.01 13.33 -0.99
C ALA A 94 -8.00 12.31 -0.42
N ASN A 95 -8.91 11.81 -1.26
CA ASN A 95 -9.78 10.68 -0.90
C ASN A 95 -8.97 9.39 -0.95
N CYS A 96 -9.27 8.43 -0.04
CA CYS A 96 -8.56 7.15 -0.01
C CYS A 96 -8.72 6.31 -1.30
N ARG A 97 -9.73 6.59 -2.13
CA ARG A 97 -9.87 5.93 -3.44
C ARG A 97 -8.69 6.21 -4.38
N GLU A 98 -7.96 7.32 -4.19
CA GLU A 98 -6.81 7.65 -5.04
C GLU A 98 -5.70 6.59 -4.96
N ILE A 99 -5.42 6.05 -3.78
CA ILE A 99 -4.45 4.96 -3.64
C ILE A 99 -4.96 3.65 -4.24
N VAL A 100 -6.28 3.42 -4.21
CA VAL A 100 -6.88 2.21 -4.82
C VAL A 100 -6.85 2.30 -6.34
N ASP A 101 -7.11 3.48 -6.92
CA ASP A 101 -7.04 3.69 -8.38
C ASP A 101 -5.63 3.36 -8.95
N ASN A 102 -4.55 3.49 -8.16
CA ASN A 102 -3.19 3.12 -8.60
C ASN A 102 -3.03 1.64 -8.96
N VAL A 103 -3.90 0.76 -8.47
CA VAL A 103 -3.88 -0.69 -8.79
C VAL A 103 -4.06 -0.94 -10.29
N VAL A 104 -4.71 -0.06 -11.02
CA VAL A 104 -4.99 -0.17 -12.45
C VAL A 104 -4.24 0.84 -13.31
N ASP A 105 -3.41 1.69 -12.70
CA ASP A 105 -2.65 2.70 -13.43
C ASP A 105 -1.24 2.18 -13.74
N MET A 106 -1.04 1.70 -14.96
CA MET A 106 0.28 1.24 -15.41
C MET A 106 1.25 2.40 -15.63
N ALA A 107 0.77 3.50 -16.17
CA ALA A 107 1.65 4.58 -16.64
C ALA A 107 2.35 5.32 -15.49
N HIS A 108 1.73 5.42 -14.31
CA HIS A 108 2.36 6.09 -13.17
C HIS A 108 3.65 5.37 -12.71
N PHE A 109 3.76 4.07 -12.89
CA PHE A 109 5.01 3.36 -12.54
C PHE A 109 6.18 3.87 -13.37
N PHE A 110 5.96 4.19 -14.65
CA PHE A 110 7.03 4.73 -15.48
C PHE A 110 7.38 6.18 -15.12
N TYR A 111 6.37 7.04 -14.92
CA TYR A 111 6.61 8.47 -14.72
C TYR A 111 6.90 8.87 -13.28
N ILE A 112 6.30 8.19 -12.30
CA ILE A 112 6.40 8.54 -10.88
C ILE A 112 7.42 7.65 -10.16
N HIS A 113 7.35 6.31 -10.34
CA HIS A 113 8.23 5.37 -9.64
C HIS A 113 9.47 4.96 -10.42
N PHE A 114 9.65 5.51 -11.64
CA PHE A 114 10.82 5.25 -12.48
C PHE A 114 11.07 3.76 -12.76
N ALA A 115 10.02 2.97 -12.77
CA ALA A 115 10.01 1.59 -13.23
C ALA A 115 9.58 1.55 -14.71
N PHE A 116 10.07 0.56 -15.44
CA PHE A 116 9.71 0.33 -16.83
C PHE A 116 8.80 -0.90 -16.93
N PRO A 117 7.44 -0.75 -16.92
CA PRO A 117 6.52 -1.88 -16.95
C PRO A 117 6.66 -2.67 -18.26
N THR A 118 6.83 -3.98 -18.15
CA THR A 118 6.91 -4.91 -19.28
C THR A 118 5.69 -5.83 -19.34
N MET A 119 4.99 -6.03 -18.22
CA MET A 119 3.72 -6.72 -18.11
C MET A 119 2.86 -6.04 -17.06
N PHE A 120 1.57 -5.91 -17.31
CA PHE A 120 0.61 -5.35 -16.36
C PHE A 120 -0.75 -6.00 -16.53
N ARG A 121 -1.24 -6.67 -15.50
CA ARG A 121 -2.48 -7.43 -15.52
C ARG A 121 -3.27 -7.23 -14.23
N ASN A 122 -4.58 -7.12 -14.35
CA ASN A 122 -5.49 -6.99 -13.23
C ASN A 122 -6.49 -8.15 -13.19
N VAL A 123 -6.80 -8.61 -11.98
CA VAL A 123 -7.83 -9.62 -11.70
C VAL A 123 -8.68 -9.12 -10.53
N PHE A 124 -9.99 -9.04 -10.73
CA PHE A 124 -10.95 -8.72 -9.66
C PHE A 124 -11.87 -9.91 -9.46
N GLU A 125 -12.13 -10.31 -8.22
CA GLU A 125 -13.02 -11.42 -7.91
C GLU A 125 -13.49 -11.33 -6.46
N GLY A 126 -14.79 -11.37 -6.21
CA GLY A 126 -15.35 -11.24 -4.87
C GLY A 126 -14.92 -9.93 -4.22
N THR A 127 -14.30 -10.01 -3.05
CA THR A 127 -13.77 -8.85 -2.31
C THR A 127 -12.28 -8.59 -2.57
N THR A 128 -11.69 -9.23 -3.58
CA THR A 128 -10.26 -9.13 -3.89
C THR A 128 -10.03 -8.43 -5.22
N ALA A 129 -9.05 -7.51 -5.25
CA ALA A 129 -8.56 -6.88 -6.47
C ALA A 129 -7.05 -7.00 -6.54
N THR A 130 -6.53 -7.70 -7.54
CA THR A 130 -5.10 -8.00 -7.70
C THR A 130 -4.53 -7.33 -8.93
N GLN A 131 -3.35 -6.72 -8.76
CA GLN A 131 -2.46 -6.26 -9.83
C GLN A 131 -1.25 -7.19 -9.89
N PHE A 132 -0.94 -7.66 -11.09
CA PHE A 132 0.33 -8.32 -11.41
C PHE A 132 1.13 -7.38 -12.29
N MET A 133 2.39 -7.17 -11.94
CA MET A 133 3.30 -6.34 -12.72
C MET A 133 4.67 -6.98 -12.81
N GLU A 134 5.26 -6.91 -14.01
CA GLU A 134 6.70 -7.08 -14.21
C GLU A 134 7.27 -5.76 -14.74
N SER A 135 8.41 -5.37 -14.23
CA SER A 135 9.09 -4.15 -14.68
C SER A 135 10.61 -4.28 -14.60
N THR A 136 11.30 -3.42 -15.32
CA THR A 136 12.75 -3.24 -15.21
C THR A 136 13.08 -1.84 -14.73
N GLY A 137 14.34 -1.58 -14.38
CA GLY A 137 14.79 -0.25 -14.05
C GLY A 137 14.84 0.68 -15.28
N ARG A 138 14.85 2.01 -15.04
CA ARG A 138 14.98 3.05 -16.06
C ARG A 138 16.44 3.59 -16.09
N PRO A 139 17.22 3.31 -17.14
CA PRO A 139 18.64 3.74 -17.22
C PRO A 139 18.82 5.26 -17.14
N ASP A 140 17.87 6.05 -17.66
CA ASP A 140 17.89 7.51 -17.58
C ASP A 140 17.65 8.07 -16.16
N LYS A 141 17.29 7.21 -15.20
CA LYS A 141 17.04 7.51 -13.78
C LYS A 141 18.04 6.83 -12.83
N ALA A 142 19.22 6.47 -13.33
CA ALA A 142 20.26 5.78 -12.55
C ALA A 142 20.69 6.55 -11.29
N GLU A 143 20.71 7.88 -11.34
CA GLU A 143 21.10 8.71 -10.19
C GLU A 143 20.08 8.68 -9.05
N GLN A 144 18.82 8.33 -9.35
CA GLN A 144 17.77 8.12 -8.35
C GLN A 144 17.74 6.69 -7.79
N GLY A 145 18.70 5.82 -8.16
CA GLY A 145 18.78 4.45 -7.68
C GLY A 145 17.96 3.42 -8.46
N TYR A 146 17.21 3.84 -9.47
CA TYR A 146 16.31 2.98 -10.27
C TYR A 146 16.85 2.62 -11.66
N GLY A 147 18.12 2.89 -11.93
CA GLY A 147 18.65 2.98 -13.29
C GLY A 147 19.25 1.73 -13.88
N ASP A 148 19.23 0.59 -13.22
CA ASP A 148 19.78 -0.62 -13.84
C ASP A 148 18.67 -1.42 -14.55
N GLU A 149 18.75 -1.52 -15.87
CA GLU A 149 17.82 -2.31 -16.69
C GLU A 149 17.88 -3.82 -16.41
N ASN A 150 18.94 -4.28 -15.71
CA ASN A 150 19.03 -5.67 -15.25
C ASN A 150 18.29 -5.90 -13.92
N LEU A 151 17.77 -4.86 -13.29
CA LEU A 151 16.88 -5.01 -12.16
C LEU A 151 15.51 -5.41 -12.68
N VAL A 152 15.08 -6.63 -12.39
CA VAL A 152 13.72 -7.12 -12.71
C VAL A 152 12.93 -7.14 -11.42
N LEU A 153 11.80 -6.44 -11.44
CA LEU A 153 10.84 -6.43 -10.35
C LEU A 153 9.57 -7.15 -10.82
N LYS A 154 9.11 -8.09 -9.99
CA LYS A 154 7.82 -8.75 -10.14
C LYS A 154 7.00 -8.48 -8.90
N SER A 155 5.77 -8.01 -9.07
CA SER A 155 4.89 -7.77 -7.95
C SER A 155 3.50 -8.35 -8.17
N GLU A 156 2.92 -8.83 -7.07
CA GLU A 156 1.53 -9.19 -6.94
C GLU A 156 0.95 -8.38 -5.79
N ALA A 157 0.15 -7.36 -6.12
CA ALA A 157 -0.46 -6.46 -5.17
C ALA A 157 -1.96 -6.74 -5.09
N SER A 158 -2.42 -7.31 -3.97
CA SER A 158 -3.80 -7.74 -3.78
C SER A 158 -4.48 -6.96 -2.66
N TYR A 159 -5.52 -6.21 -2.99
CA TYR A 159 -6.47 -5.71 -2.00
C TYR A 159 -7.39 -6.84 -1.52
N PHE A 160 -7.56 -6.93 -0.22
CA PHE A 160 -8.53 -7.75 0.49
C PHE A 160 -9.53 -6.81 1.17
N GLY A 161 -10.66 -6.58 0.51
CA GLY A 161 -11.57 -5.51 0.88
C GLY A 161 -11.07 -4.12 0.45
N PRO A 162 -11.70 -3.03 0.95
CA PRO A 162 -11.50 -1.68 0.41
C PRO A 162 -10.20 -1.00 0.84
N ALA A 163 -9.49 -1.53 1.85
CA ALA A 163 -8.46 -0.76 2.54
C ALA A 163 -7.24 -1.54 3.02
N TYR A 164 -7.17 -2.82 2.78
CA TYR A 164 -6.06 -3.68 3.19
C TYR A 164 -5.43 -4.33 1.98
N MET A 165 -4.15 -4.05 1.71
CA MET A 165 -3.41 -4.61 0.59
C MET A 165 -2.18 -5.36 1.08
N ILE A 166 -1.94 -6.54 0.50
CA ILE A 166 -0.67 -7.26 0.57
C ILE A 166 -0.02 -7.17 -0.80
N ASN A 167 1.24 -6.78 -0.85
CA ASN A 167 2.04 -6.78 -2.06
C ASN A 167 3.27 -7.67 -1.87
N TRP A 168 3.33 -8.76 -2.62
CA TRP A 168 4.49 -9.62 -2.73
C TRP A 168 5.39 -9.10 -3.85
N ILE A 169 6.60 -8.70 -3.50
CA ILE A 169 7.55 -8.08 -4.41
C ILE A 169 8.81 -8.93 -4.47
N ASN A 170 9.15 -9.36 -5.65
CA ASN A 170 10.38 -10.08 -5.94
C ASN A 170 11.28 -9.22 -6.82
N ASN A 171 12.49 -8.94 -6.34
CA ASN A 171 13.50 -8.20 -7.06
C ASN A 171 14.63 -9.13 -7.42
N GLU A 172 14.91 -9.27 -8.70
CA GLU A 172 16.05 -10.00 -9.23
C GLU A 172 17.08 -9.01 -9.82
N TYR A 173 18.32 -9.09 -9.33
CA TYR A 173 19.39 -8.26 -9.80
C TYR A 173 20.70 -9.07 -9.91
N LYS A 174 21.20 -9.27 -11.13
CA LYS A 174 22.46 -9.97 -11.40
C LYS A 174 22.60 -11.33 -10.68
N GLY A 175 21.51 -12.09 -10.60
CA GLY A 175 21.44 -13.39 -9.95
C GLY A 175 21.20 -13.34 -8.44
N PHE A 176 21.05 -12.16 -7.85
CA PHE A 176 20.57 -12.00 -6.47
C PHE A 176 19.07 -11.81 -6.48
N ASN A 177 18.39 -12.52 -5.61
CA ASN A 177 16.95 -12.42 -5.44
C ASN A 177 16.63 -11.87 -4.05
N THR A 178 15.76 -10.87 -3.98
CA THR A 178 15.27 -10.29 -2.74
C THR A 178 13.75 -10.28 -2.78
N GLU A 179 13.14 -10.83 -1.75
CA GLU A 179 11.70 -10.82 -1.58
C GLU A 179 11.30 -9.83 -0.50
N VAL A 180 10.27 -9.06 -0.78
CA VAL A 180 9.66 -8.11 0.14
C VAL A 180 8.17 -8.40 0.22
N VAL A 181 7.64 -8.49 1.43
CA VAL A 181 6.22 -8.47 1.68
C VAL A 181 5.86 -7.12 2.26
N LEU A 182 5.09 -6.36 1.53
CA LEU A 182 4.57 -5.05 1.93
C LEU A 182 3.07 -5.19 2.25
N ILE A 183 2.67 -4.74 3.43
CA ILE A 183 1.26 -4.52 3.75
C ILE A 183 1.02 -3.02 3.79
N ASN A 184 -0.02 -2.55 3.13
CA ASN A 184 -0.54 -1.22 3.32
C ASN A 184 -2.03 -1.23 3.67
N CYS A 185 -2.39 -0.36 4.60
CA CYS A 185 -3.76 -0.16 5.04
C CYS A 185 -4.04 1.33 5.05
N HIS A 186 -5.24 1.73 4.66
CA HIS A 186 -5.62 3.13 4.77
C HIS A 186 -6.91 3.28 5.56
N ILE A 187 -6.95 4.32 6.36
CA ILE A 187 -8.08 4.63 7.23
C ILE A 187 -8.58 6.02 6.85
N PRO A 188 -9.77 6.15 6.25
CA PRO A 188 -10.32 7.46 5.94
C PRO A 188 -10.55 8.24 7.24
N THR A 189 -10.04 9.46 7.30
CA THR A 189 -10.22 10.40 8.43
C THR A 189 -11.27 11.46 8.12
N SER A 190 -11.54 11.68 6.82
CA SER A 190 -12.65 12.46 6.29
C SER A 190 -12.90 12.05 4.84
N GLU A 191 -13.86 12.67 4.17
CA GLU A 191 -14.11 12.47 2.73
C GLU A 191 -12.90 12.84 1.84
N THR A 192 -12.01 13.68 2.35
CA THR A 192 -10.87 14.21 1.61
C THR A 192 -9.53 14.03 2.35
N SER A 193 -9.46 13.10 3.29
CA SER A 193 -8.22 12.77 3.98
C SER A 193 -8.22 11.35 4.52
N PHE A 194 -7.05 10.75 4.59
CA PHE A 194 -6.85 9.42 5.17
C PHE A 194 -5.47 9.31 5.80
N THR A 195 -5.32 8.33 6.68
CA THR A 195 -4.03 7.89 7.20
C THR A 195 -3.65 6.60 6.49
N LEU A 196 -2.48 6.57 5.86
CA LEU A 196 -1.87 5.38 5.30
C LEU A 196 -0.91 4.78 6.33
N GLN A 197 -1.16 3.55 6.74
CA GLN A 197 -0.24 2.76 7.55
C GLN A 197 0.32 1.65 6.67
N PHE A 198 1.64 1.53 6.62
CA PHE A 198 2.29 0.46 5.89
C PHE A 198 3.42 -0.15 6.70
N GLY A 199 3.68 -1.41 6.44
CA GLY A 199 4.75 -2.16 7.04
C GLY A 199 5.31 -3.19 6.08
N LEU A 200 6.56 -3.53 6.25
CA LEU A 200 7.18 -4.53 5.40
C LEU A 200 8.08 -5.48 6.16
N LYS A 201 8.28 -6.63 5.55
CA LYS A 201 9.32 -7.61 5.88
C LYS A 201 10.15 -7.89 4.65
N VAL A 202 11.43 -8.10 4.84
CA VAL A 202 12.39 -8.42 3.77
C VAL A 202 12.95 -9.81 4.03
N LEU A 203 13.06 -10.62 3.00
CA LEU A 203 13.77 -11.90 3.04
C LEU A 203 15.21 -11.64 3.48
N LYS A 204 15.65 -12.29 4.54
CA LYS A 204 17.00 -12.10 5.08
C LYS A 204 18.05 -12.67 4.14
N PRO A 205 19.03 -11.89 3.72
CA PRO A 205 20.21 -12.45 3.06
C PRO A 205 20.94 -13.40 4.00
N GLN A 206 21.39 -14.53 3.47
CA GLN A 206 22.09 -15.53 4.28
C GLN A 206 23.34 -14.96 4.97
N GLY A 207 23.50 -15.27 6.25
CA GLY A 207 24.68 -14.87 7.03
C GLY A 207 24.66 -13.43 7.55
N THR A 208 23.52 -12.74 7.50
CA THR A 208 23.39 -11.40 8.11
C THR A 208 23.18 -11.49 9.62
N ASP A 209 23.83 -10.59 10.36
CA ASP A 209 23.59 -10.41 11.79
C ASP A 209 22.33 -9.57 12.06
N GLU A 210 21.88 -9.54 13.30
CA GLU A 210 20.68 -8.81 13.74
C GLU A 210 20.73 -7.32 13.39
N LYS A 211 21.90 -6.69 13.57
CA LYS A 211 22.09 -5.27 13.27
C LYS A 211 21.92 -4.98 11.77
N THR A 212 22.52 -5.82 10.91
CA THR A 212 22.39 -5.72 9.46
C THR A 212 20.96 -5.99 9.03
N THR A 213 20.30 -6.99 9.61
CA THR A 213 18.91 -7.33 9.36
C THR A 213 17.98 -6.14 9.67
N LYS A 214 18.14 -5.53 10.82
CA LYS A 214 17.39 -4.33 11.20
C LYS A 214 17.61 -3.17 10.24
N TYR A 215 18.87 -2.91 9.89
CA TYR A 215 19.23 -1.87 8.93
C TYR A 215 18.57 -2.09 7.55
N ILE A 216 18.52 -3.33 7.06
CA ILE A 216 17.86 -3.68 5.80
C ILE A 216 16.35 -3.32 5.89
N GLY A 217 15.65 -3.76 6.93
CA GLY A 217 14.24 -3.46 7.12
C GLY A 217 13.96 -1.95 7.16
N GLU A 218 14.77 -1.19 7.90
CA GLU A 218 14.65 0.27 7.99
C GLU A 218 14.86 0.95 6.63
N LYS A 219 15.88 0.53 5.87
CA LYS A 219 16.18 1.11 4.54
C LYS A 219 15.11 0.82 3.50
N TYR A 220 14.57 -0.38 3.48
CA TYR A 220 13.44 -0.69 2.61
C TYR A 220 12.19 0.12 3.01
N THR A 221 11.94 0.31 4.31
CA THR A 221 10.81 1.13 4.78
C THR A 221 10.96 2.60 4.35
N GLU A 222 12.16 3.17 4.47
CA GLU A 222 12.45 4.53 3.98
C GLU A 222 12.19 4.65 2.47
N MET A 223 12.66 3.68 1.67
CA MET A 223 12.46 3.66 0.22
C MET A 223 10.97 3.59 -0.17
N PHE A 224 10.19 2.74 0.50
CA PHE A 224 8.75 2.66 0.24
C PHE A 224 8.01 3.92 0.70
N ALA A 225 8.43 4.53 1.82
CA ALA A 225 7.88 5.81 2.26
C ALA A 225 8.11 6.92 1.23
N GLU A 226 9.29 6.98 0.63
CA GLU A 226 9.58 7.93 -0.46
C GLU A 226 8.70 7.67 -1.68
N GLY A 227 8.49 6.40 -2.07
CA GLY A 227 7.56 6.02 -3.14
C GLY A 227 6.14 6.52 -2.87
N PHE A 228 5.58 6.24 -1.70
CA PHE A 228 4.26 6.76 -1.33
C PHE A 228 4.19 8.29 -1.32
N MET A 229 5.26 8.98 -0.90
CA MET A 229 5.30 10.45 -0.92
C MET A 229 5.29 11.03 -2.33
N GLN A 230 5.83 10.31 -3.33
CA GLN A 230 5.70 10.71 -4.74
C GLN A 230 4.24 10.70 -5.18
N ASP A 231 3.51 9.62 -4.86
CA ASP A 231 2.07 9.52 -5.15
C ASP A 231 1.25 10.56 -4.40
N VAL A 232 1.52 10.76 -3.13
CA VAL A 232 0.83 11.77 -2.29
C VAL A 232 0.96 13.17 -2.89
N ALA A 233 2.11 13.50 -3.49
CA ALA A 233 2.31 14.79 -4.15
C ALA A 233 1.36 14.97 -5.36
N ILE A 234 1.04 13.88 -6.07
CA ILE A 234 0.07 13.89 -7.18
C ILE A 234 -1.36 13.94 -6.63
N TRP A 235 -1.72 13.05 -5.71
CA TRP A 235 -3.09 12.95 -5.17
C TRP A 235 -3.58 14.26 -4.54
N ARG A 236 -2.70 14.99 -3.85
CA ARG A 236 -3.04 16.30 -3.24
C ARG A 236 -3.47 17.35 -4.25
N ASN A 237 -3.06 17.23 -5.50
CA ASN A 237 -3.32 18.18 -6.56
C ASN A 237 -4.25 17.65 -7.64
N LYS A 238 -4.67 16.39 -7.54
CA LYS A 238 -5.55 15.72 -8.50
C LYS A 238 -7.00 16.10 -8.23
N ALA A 239 -7.71 16.55 -9.26
CA ALA A 239 -9.14 16.76 -9.18
C ALA A 239 -9.88 15.41 -9.23
N PRO A 240 -10.88 15.16 -8.37
CA PRO A 240 -11.69 13.96 -8.44
C PRO A 240 -12.43 13.89 -9.78
N VAL A 241 -12.20 12.83 -10.56
CA VAL A 241 -12.88 12.60 -11.85
C VAL A 241 -13.66 11.30 -11.75
N GLN A 242 -15.00 11.38 -11.82
CA GLN A 242 -15.85 10.19 -11.76
C GLN A 242 -15.82 9.39 -13.06
N ASN A 243 -15.82 10.07 -14.21
CA ASN A 243 -15.78 9.45 -15.52
C ASN A 243 -14.51 9.89 -16.25
N PRO A 244 -13.35 9.28 -15.98
CA PRO A 244 -12.12 9.62 -16.67
C PRO A 244 -12.17 9.25 -18.14
N LEU A 245 -11.47 10.05 -18.96
CA LEU A 245 -11.19 9.63 -20.33
C LEU A 245 -10.01 8.65 -20.29
N LEU A 246 -10.18 7.52 -20.93
CA LEU A 246 -9.19 6.45 -20.98
C LEU A 246 -8.74 6.23 -22.41
N CYS A 247 -7.48 5.84 -22.60
CA CYS A 247 -6.96 5.30 -23.84
C CYS A 247 -6.92 3.76 -23.79
N GLU A 248 -6.56 3.13 -24.92
CA GLU A 248 -6.54 1.66 -25.02
C GLU A 248 -5.46 1.02 -24.13
N GLU A 249 -4.41 1.78 -23.81
CA GLU A 249 -3.28 1.36 -22.98
C GLU A 249 -3.50 1.61 -21.48
N ASP A 250 -4.59 2.26 -21.09
CA ASP A 250 -4.96 2.41 -19.69
C ASP A 250 -5.50 1.09 -19.12
N GLY A 251 -5.30 0.90 -17.82
CA GLY A 251 -5.88 -0.24 -17.11
C GLY A 251 -7.40 -0.12 -16.90
N PRO A 252 -8.03 -1.15 -16.35
CA PRO A 252 -9.49 -1.27 -16.28
C PRO A 252 -10.11 -0.44 -15.15
N VAL A 253 -9.96 0.89 -15.20
CA VAL A 253 -10.41 1.84 -14.16
C VAL A 253 -11.90 1.70 -13.84
N TYR A 254 -12.77 1.59 -14.86
CA TYR A 254 -14.21 1.48 -14.62
C TYR A 254 -14.60 0.16 -13.94
N GLN A 255 -13.89 -0.92 -14.25
CA GLN A 255 -14.11 -2.23 -13.64
C GLN A 255 -13.62 -2.24 -12.19
N LEU A 256 -12.46 -1.64 -11.91
CA LEU A 256 -11.99 -1.46 -10.54
C LEU A 256 -12.99 -0.65 -9.71
N ARG A 257 -13.48 0.47 -10.23
CA ARG A 257 -14.44 1.30 -9.52
C ARG A 257 -15.76 0.60 -9.27
N ARG A 258 -16.26 -0.20 -10.23
CA ARG A 258 -17.42 -1.07 -10.03
C ARG A 258 -17.18 -2.10 -8.93
N TRP A 259 -16.01 -2.75 -8.93
CA TRP A 259 -15.60 -3.64 -7.85
C TRP A 259 -15.54 -2.91 -6.50
N TYR A 260 -15.03 -1.69 -6.49
CA TYR A 260 -14.89 -0.90 -5.26
C TYR A 260 -16.23 -0.39 -4.73
N ASP A 261 -17.20 -0.13 -5.60
CA ASP A 261 -18.53 0.38 -5.21
C ASP A 261 -19.31 -0.61 -4.30
N GLN A 262 -18.99 -1.91 -4.35
CA GLN A 262 -19.60 -2.90 -3.43
C GLN A 262 -19.41 -2.56 -1.94
N PHE A 263 -18.37 -1.79 -1.60
CA PHE A 263 -18.08 -1.39 -0.22
C PHE A 263 -18.80 -0.10 0.21
N TYR A 264 -19.62 0.47 -0.67
CA TYR A 264 -20.39 1.69 -0.42
C TYR A 264 -21.90 1.49 -0.49
N VAL A 265 -22.36 0.26 -0.67
CA VAL A 265 -23.78 -0.10 -0.70
C VAL A 265 -24.09 -1.08 0.43
N ASP A 266 -25.39 -1.19 0.79
CA ASP A 266 -25.82 -2.21 1.73
C ASP A 266 -25.58 -3.61 1.14
N VAL A 267 -25.35 -4.62 2.00
CA VAL A 267 -25.04 -6.00 1.55
C VAL A 267 -26.10 -6.56 0.61
N ALA A 268 -27.38 -6.21 0.85
CA ALA A 268 -28.49 -6.65 0.01
C ALA A 268 -28.51 -6.01 -1.39
N ASP A 269 -27.80 -4.90 -1.56
CA ASP A 269 -27.75 -4.12 -2.80
C ASP A 269 -26.46 -4.38 -3.61
N ILE A 270 -25.59 -5.28 -3.14
CA ILE A 270 -24.39 -5.69 -3.89
C ILE A 270 -24.85 -6.42 -5.17
N ALA A 271 -24.63 -5.77 -6.30
CA ALA A 271 -24.93 -6.37 -7.60
C ALA A 271 -23.90 -7.45 -7.97
N PRO A 272 -24.30 -8.57 -8.61
CA PRO A 272 -23.39 -9.64 -8.99
C PRO A 272 -22.17 -9.15 -9.78
N GLU A 273 -22.33 -8.15 -10.63
CA GLU A 273 -21.29 -7.57 -11.49
C GLU A 273 -20.18 -6.87 -10.70
N MET A 274 -20.43 -6.53 -9.41
CA MET A 274 -19.42 -5.96 -8.51
C MET A 274 -18.44 -7.01 -7.99
N GLN A 275 -18.86 -8.29 -7.99
CA GLN A 275 -18.08 -9.41 -7.42
C GLN A 275 -17.67 -10.44 -8.47
N GLU A 276 -18.20 -10.33 -9.67
CA GLU A 276 -17.92 -11.27 -10.77
C GLU A 276 -16.44 -11.20 -11.16
N ARG A 277 -15.87 -12.38 -11.48
CA ARG A 277 -14.48 -12.44 -11.92
C ARG A 277 -14.28 -11.64 -13.21
N PHE A 278 -13.36 -10.71 -13.15
CA PHE A 278 -12.90 -9.92 -14.27
C PHE A 278 -11.38 -10.01 -14.37
N GLU A 279 -10.85 -10.21 -15.57
CA GLU A 279 -9.42 -10.27 -15.82
C GLU A 279 -9.08 -9.44 -17.06
N PHE A 280 -8.04 -8.62 -16.97
CA PHE A 280 -7.58 -7.76 -18.04
C PHE A 280 -6.06 -7.62 -18.01
N GLU A 281 -5.42 -7.78 -19.16
CA GLU A 281 -4.00 -7.52 -19.34
C GLU A 281 -3.84 -6.38 -20.34
N VAL A 282 -3.06 -5.36 -19.94
CA VAL A 282 -2.77 -4.19 -20.77
C VAL A 282 -1.80 -4.60 -21.87
N ASP A 283 -2.11 -4.23 -23.13
CA ASP A 283 -1.12 -4.32 -24.21
C ASP A 283 -0.04 -3.25 -24.02
N THR A 284 1.10 -3.68 -23.51
CA THR A 284 2.23 -2.80 -23.21
C THR A 284 3.08 -2.42 -24.43
N THR A 285 2.78 -2.97 -25.62
CA THR A 285 3.67 -2.89 -26.81
C THR A 285 3.93 -1.44 -27.20
N LYS A 286 2.86 -0.67 -27.42
CA LYS A 286 2.97 0.73 -27.87
C LYS A 286 3.54 1.67 -26.83
N ALA A 287 3.12 1.50 -25.57
CA ALA A 287 3.69 2.25 -24.45
C ALA A 287 5.19 1.99 -24.33
N ASN A 288 5.60 0.73 -24.42
CA ASN A 288 7.01 0.33 -24.35
C ASN A 288 7.84 0.88 -25.51
N GLU A 289 7.32 0.94 -26.74
CA GLU A 289 8.01 1.58 -27.87
C GLU A 289 8.28 3.07 -27.59
N TYR A 290 7.25 3.80 -27.14
CA TYR A 290 7.36 5.21 -26.82
C TYR A 290 8.33 5.46 -25.66
N TRP A 291 8.22 4.72 -24.57
CA TRP A 291 9.05 4.88 -23.37
C TRP A 291 10.52 4.54 -23.64
N ARG A 292 10.82 3.54 -24.48
CA ARG A 292 12.20 3.25 -24.90
C ARG A 292 12.81 4.42 -25.67
N ALA A 293 12.05 5.02 -26.58
CA ALA A 293 12.50 6.19 -27.31
C ALA A 293 12.75 7.38 -26.36
N GLU A 294 11.83 7.63 -25.41
CA GLU A 294 12.01 8.68 -24.39
C GLU A 294 13.27 8.47 -23.54
N VAL A 295 13.50 7.24 -23.06
CA VAL A 295 14.70 6.89 -22.29
C VAL A 295 15.97 7.10 -23.11
N ALA A 296 15.99 6.67 -24.38
CA ALA A 296 17.12 6.88 -25.26
C ALA A 296 17.42 8.37 -25.51
N ASP A 297 16.39 9.18 -25.73
CA ASP A 297 16.54 10.64 -25.90
C ASP A 297 17.07 11.32 -24.63
N ASN A 298 16.59 10.91 -23.45
CA ASN A 298 17.08 11.43 -22.17
C ASN A 298 18.55 11.09 -21.92
N LEU A 299 18.95 9.87 -22.22
CA LEU A 299 20.35 9.44 -22.10
C LEU A 299 21.25 10.21 -23.10
N ALA A 300 20.81 10.43 -24.34
CA ALA A 300 21.57 11.19 -25.32
C ALA A 300 21.74 12.67 -24.89
N LYS A 301 20.70 13.29 -24.36
CA LYS A 301 20.77 14.66 -23.82
C LYS A 301 21.76 14.76 -22.67
N LYS A 302 21.68 13.81 -21.73
CA LYS A 302 22.61 13.76 -20.58
C LYS A 302 24.07 13.59 -21.04
N ALA A 303 24.34 12.70 -21.98
CA ALA A 303 25.70 12.51 -22.51
C ALA A 303 26.25 13.80 -23.15
N ALA A 304 25.41 14.54 -23.91
CA ALA A 304 25.79 15.82 -24.49
C ALA A 304 26.08 16.91 -23.44
N GLU A 305 25.31 16.94 -22.36
CA GLU A 305 25.52 17.86 -21.23
C GLU A 305 26.83 17.56 -20.50
N ASP A 306 27.14 16.28 -20.25
CA ASP A 306 28.38 15.84 -19.60
C ASP A 306 29.63 16.15 -20.46
N GLU A 307 29.54 15.97 -21.78
CA GLU A 307 30.61 16.36 -22.71
C GLU A 307 30.85 17.86 -22.71
N ALA A 308 29.76 18.68 -22.71
CA ALA A 308 29.85 20.12 -22.67
C ALA A 308 30.46 20.60 -21.34
N ALA A 309 30.04 20.02 -20.20
CA ALA A 309 30.60 20.33 -18.89
C ALA A 309 32.09 20.00 -18.79
N THR A 310 32.49 18.82 -19.30
CA THR A 310 33.90 18.40 -19.36
C THR A 310 34.76 19.32 -20.24
N SER A 311 34.21 19.75 -21.39
CA SER A 311 34.89 20.70 -22.30
C SER A 311 35.08 22.07 -21.64
N LEU A 312 34.12 22.55 -20.86
CA LEU A 312 34.22 23.81 -20.12
C LEU A 312 35.24 23.71 -18.99
N ALA A 313 35.25 22.61 -18.23
CA ALA A 313 36.20 22.39 -17.15
C ALA A 313 37.65 22.36 -17.66
N ASN A 314 37.88 21.76 -18.83
CA ASN A 314 39.23 21.71 -19.47
C ASN A 314 39.69 23.04 -20.07
N LYS A 315 38.81 24.04 -20.22
CA LYS A 315 39.10 25.38 -20.72
C LYS A 315 39.32 26.44 -19.62
N ALA A 316 39.01 26.11 -18.36
CA ALA A 316 39.24 27.01 -17.25
C ALA A 316 40.75 27.18 -17.02
N PRO A 317 41.32 28.40 -17.00
CA PRO A 317 42.71 28.62 -16.72
C PRO A 317 43.04 28.27 -15.27
N ALA A 318 44.23 27.65 -15.06
CA ALA A 318 44.76 27.29 -13.74
C ALA A 318 45.06 28.53 -12.89
#